data_4ff998d2e9443add5ff85aa639389ac8
#
_entry.id   4ff998d2e9443add5ff85aa639389ac8
#
_cell.length_a   1.000
_cell.length_b   1.000
_cell.length_c   1.000
_cell.angle_alpha   90.00
_cell.angle_beta   90.00
_cell.angle_gamma   90.00
#
_symmetry.space_group_name_H-M   'P 1'
#
loop_
_entity.id
_entity.type
_entity.pdbx_description
1 polymer ?
#
loop_
_entity_poly.entity_id
_entity_poly.type
_entity_poly.pdbx_seq_one_letter_code
_entity_poly.pdbx_strand_id
1 'polypeptide(L)'
;MEFIFFKRIAFKDNFFTIELDTEVPDEYTAEKYITFKYSKNKIVLHRFGHITYWWDERKPFNTQLTQKDFGEILFEDYDPEKINEIIYK
;
A
#
# COMPACT_ATOMS: atom_id res chain seq x y z
N MET A 1 15.04 -7.50 -10.40
CA MET A 1 15.29 -6.56 -9.28
C MET A 1 14.16 -5.55 -9.19
N GLU A 2 13.64 -5.31 -8.01
CA GLU A 2 12.59 -4.33 -7.79
C GLU A 2 13.20 -3.02 -7.29
N PHE A 3 12.81 -1.91 -7.90
CA PHE A 3 13.17 -0.57 -7.45
C PHE A 3 11.98 0.05 -6.75
N ILE A 4 12.22 0.63 -5.56
CA ILE A 4 11.17 1.27 -4.76
C ILE A 4 11.50 2.76 -4.64
N PHE A 5 10.54 3.60 -5.02
CA PHE A 5 10.68 5.05 -4.98
C PHE A 5 9.65 5.66 -4.05
N PHE A 6 10.10 6.41 -3.05
CA PHE A 6 9.20 7.21 -2.23
C PHE A 6 8.69 8.38 -3.05
N LYS A 7 7.37 8.57 -3.09
CA LYS A 7 6.76 9.63 -3.88
C LYS A 7 6.37 10.83 -3.02
N ARG A 8 5.52 10.61 -2.02
CA ARG A 8 5.09 11.68 -1.12
C ARG A 8 4.30 11.13 0.05
N ILE A 9 4.05 12.02 1.03
CA ILE A 9 3.09 11.78 2.11
C ILE A 9 2.02 12.84 2.00
N ALA A 10 0.75 12.43 1.90
CA ALA A 10 -0.39 13.32 1.83
C ALA A 10 -1.14 13.28 3.16
N PHE A 11 -1.50 14.44 3.68
CA PHE A 11 -2.23 14.57 4.95
C PHE A 11 -3.62 15.12 4.68
N LYS A 12 -4.63 14.54 5.36
CA LYS A 12 -5.99 15.04 5.30
C LYS A 12 -6.70 14.66 6.60
N ASP A 13 -7.14 15.67 7.36
CA ASP A 13 -7.78 15.48 8.66
C ASP A 13 -6.87 14.64 9.58
N ASN A 14 -7.35 13.52 10.10
CA ASN A 14 -6.56 12.65 10.95
C ASN A 14 -6.01 11.43 10.19
N PHE A 15 -5.90 11.54 8.86
CA PHE A 15 -5.32 10.51 8.00
C PHE A 15 -4.02 10.98 7.38
N PHE A 16 -3.10 10.04 7.13
CA PHE A 16 -1.98 10.32 6.23
C PHE A 16 -1.74 9.10 5.35
N THR A 17 -1.36 9.38 4.11
CA THR A 17 -1.11 8.35 3.10
C THR A 17 0.31 8.44 2.61
N ILE A 18 1.04 7.34 2.71
CA ILE A 18 2.39 7.21 2.14
C ILE A 18 2.21 6.63 0.74
N GLU A 19 2.73 7.34 -0.26
CA GLU A 19 2.65 6.91 -1.65
C GLU A 19 4.02 6.46 -2.14
N LEU A 20 4.08 5.26 -2.68
CA LEU A 20 5.29 4.65 -3.20
C LEU A 20 5.07 4.20 -4.64
N ASP A 21 6.13 4.32 -5.46
CA ASP A 21 6.15 3.70 -6.77
C ASP A 21 7.16 2.57 -6.74
N THR A 22 6.84 1.46 -7.39
CA THR A 22 7.78 0.35 -7.56
C THR A 22 7.91 0.03 -9.04
N GLU A 23 9.08 -0.48 -9.44
CA GLU A 23 9.33 -0.84 -10.81
C GLU A 23 10.14 -2.12 -10.88
N VAL A 24 9.69 -3.05 -11.69
CA VAL A 24 10.47 -4.22 -12.09
C VAL A 24 10.70 -4.07 -13.59
N PRO A 25 11.93 -3.74 -14.03
CA PRO A 25 12.20 -3.48 -15.44
C PRO A 25 11.73 -4.62 -16.35
N ASP A 26 11.15 -4.26 -17.49
CA ASP A 26 10.63 -5.19 -18.48
C ASP A 26 9.45 -6.06 -18.02
N GLU A 27 8.92 -5.82 -16.83
CA GLU A 27 7.79 -6.57 -16.32
C GLU A 27 6.60 -5.68 -15.96
N TYR A 28 6.77 -4.79 -14.96
CA TYR A 28 5.66 -3.95 -14.51
C TYR A 28 6.13 -2.72 -13.73
N THR A 29 5.22 -1.76 -13.58
CA THR A 29 5.32 -0.70 -12.59
C THR A 29 4.12 -0.83 -11.66
N ALA A 30 4.26 -0.35 -10.42
CA ALA A 30 3.16 -0.41 -9.46
C ALA A 30 3.14 0.85 -8.61
N GLU A 31 1.93 1.20 -8.16
CA GLU A 31 1.71 2.29 -7.22
C GLU A 31 1.16 1.69 -5.94
N LYS A 32 1.70 2.13 -4.79
CA LYS A 32 1.23 1.69 -3.48
C LYS A 32 0.78 2.89 -2.66
N TYR A 33 -0.36 2.76 -2.02
CA TYR A 33 -0.95 3.81 -1.19
C TYR A 33 -1.24 3.20 0.18
N ILE A 34 -0.52 3.68 1.20
CA ILE A 34 -0.61 3.13 2.55
C ILE A 34 -1.18 4.23 3.44
N THR A 35 -2.44 4.09 3.85
CA THR A 35 -3.14 5.11 4.63
C THR A 35 -3.23 4.69 6.08
N PHE A 36 -2.77 5.57 6.97
CA PHE A 36 -2.86 5.43 8.40
C PHE A 36 -3.84 6.45 8.96
N LYS A 37 -4.45 6.11 10.07
CA LYS A 37 -5.40 6.98 10.76
C LYS A 37 -4.96 7.18 12.21
N TYR A 38 -4.94 8.44 12.66
CA TYR A 38 -4.73 8.77 14.06
C TYR A 38 -6.09 8.78 14.75
N SER A 39 -6.26 7.94 15.77
CA SER A 39 -7.52 7.83 16.51
C SER A 39 -7.24 7.29 17.90
N LYS A 40 -7.84 7.91 18.93
CA LYS A 40 -7.74 7.44 20.32
C LYS A 40 -6.31 7.21 20.79
N ASN A 41 -5.43 8.18 20.48
CA ASN A 41 -4.01 8.16 20.83
C ASN A 41 -3.22 7.01 20.17
N LYS A 42 -3.75 6.46 19.06
CA LYS A 42 -3.09 5.41 18.28
C LYS A 42 -3.00 5.82 16.82
N ILE A 43 -1.98 5.29 16.13
CA ILE A 43 -1.89 5.38 14.69
C ILE A 43 -2.07 3.96 14.17
N VAL A 44 -3.13 3.74 13.39
CA VAL A 44 -3.47 2.41 12.89
C VAL A 44 -3.55 2.41 11.37
N LEU A 45 -3.21 1.28 10.76
CA LEU A 45 -3.37 1.10 9.33
C LEU A 45 -4.86 1.12 8.99
N HIS A 46 -5.24 2.01 8.10
CA HIS A 46 -6.65 2.21 7.74
C HIS A 46 -6.97 1.58 6.38
N ARG A 47 -6.06 1.71 5.42
CA ARG A 47 -6.32 1.30 4.05
C ARG A 47 -5.00 1.02 3.34
N PHE A 48 -5.01 0.04 2.44
CA PHE A 48 -3.88 -0.26 1.58
C PHE A 48 -4.36 -0.40 0.15
N GLY A 49 -3.75 0.34 -0.77
CA GLY A 49 -4.05 0.27 -2.19
C GLY A 49 -2.81 -0.13 -2.97
N HIS A 50 -3.00 -0.96 -3.98
CA HIS A 50 -1.92 -1.46 -4.81
C HIS A 50 -2.42 -1.60 -6.24
N ILE A 51 -1.79 -0.88 -7.18
CA ILE A 51 -2.15 -0.95 -8.59
C ILE A 51 -0.92 -1.33 -9.38
N THR A 52 -0.99 -2.44 -10.12
CA THR A 52 0.10 -2.93 -10.95
C THR A 52 -0.24 -2.68 -12.42
N TYR A 53 0.69 -2.06 -13.14
CA TYR A 53 0.59 -1.81 -14.57
C TYR A 53 1.64 -2.66 -15.29
N TRP A 54 1.16 -3.64 -16.08
CA TRP A 54 2.04 -4.58 -16.78
C TRP A 54 2.50 -4.01 -18.12
N TRP A 55 3.72 -4.31 -18.50
CA TRP A 55 4.29 -3.83 -19.75
C TRP A 55 3.72 -4.52 -20.98
N ASP A 56 3.15 -5.73 -20.82
CA ASP A 56 2.60 -6.51 -21.91
C ASP A 56 1.12 -6.20 -22.22
N GLU A 57 0.66 -5.03 -21.85
CA GLU A 57 -0.68 -4.52 -22.14
C GLU A 57 -1.85 -5.28 -21.49
N ARG A 58 -1.57 -6.22 -20.58
CA ARG A 58 -2.67 -6.84 -19.83
C ARG A 58 -3.31 -5.80 -18.91
N LYS A 59 -4.54 -6.09 -18.49
CA LYS A 59 -5.28 -5.15 -17.63
C LYS A 59 -4.53 -4.88 -16.33
N PRO A 60 -4.56 -3.63 -15.85
CA PRO A 60 -3.99 -3.31 -14.53
C PRO A 60 -4.63 -4.14 -13.43
N PHE A 61 -3.82 -4.58 -12.48
CA PHE A 61 -4.31 -5.30 -11.31
C PHE A 61 -4.43 -4.31 -10.16
N ASN A 62 -5.66 -4.12 -9.66
CA ASN A 62 -5.96 -3.16 -8.60
C ASN A 62 -6.45 -3.91 -7.37
N THR A 63 -5.72 -3.78 -6.26
CA THR A 63 -6.09 -4.37 -4.99
C THR A 63 -6.32 -3.27 -3.97
N GLN A 64 -7.46 -3.31 -3.29
CA GLN A 64 -7.78 -2.38 -2.20
C GLN A 64 -8.10 -3.21 -0.96
N LEU A 65 -7.36 -2.99 0.11
CA LEU A 65 -7.56 -3.67 1.38
C LEU A 65 -7.99 -2.68 2.45
N THR A 66 -8.83 -3.14 3.35
CA THR A 66 -9.31 -2.35 4.49
C THR A 66 -9.10 -3.15 5.78
N GLN A 67 -9.50 -2.60 6.91
CA GLN A 67 -9.40 -3.30 8.19
C GLN A 67 -10.20 -4.62 8.21
N LYS A 68 -11.16 -4.78 7.33
CA LYS A 68 -11.88 -6.06 7.19
C LYS A 68 -10.93 -7.16 6.70
N ASP A 69 -9.90 -6.79 5.94
CA ASP A 69 -8.96 -7.74 5.36
C ASP A 69 -7.77 -8.02 6.29
N PHE A 70 -7.24 -6.99 6.96
CA PHE A 70 -6.01 -7.13 7.74
C PHE A 70 -6.17 -6.91 9.25
N GLY A 71 -7.38 -6.53 9.72
CA GLY A 71 -7.61 -6.29 11.13
C GLY A 71 -6.97 -5.00 11.64
N GLU A 72 -6.71 -4.92 12.94
CA GLU A 72 -6.06 -3.75 13.52
C GLU A 72 -4.55 -3.94 13.48
N ILE A 73 -3.87 -3.08 12.72
CA ILE A 73 -2.41 -3.06 12.64
C ILE A 73 -1.92 -1.68 13.05
N LEU A 74 -1.16 -1.61 14.14
CA LEU A 74 -0.58 -0.35 14.58
C LEU A 74 0.56 0.08 13.64
N PHE A 75 0.80 1.40 13.56
CA PHE A 75 1.85 1.94 12.71
C PHE A 75 3.20 1.28 12.98
N GLU A 76 3.56 1.09 14.26
CA GLU A 76 4.83 0.48 14.65
C GLU A 76 4.92 -1.00 14.32
N ASP A 77 3.78 -1.65 14.08
CA ASP A 77 3.73 -3.08 13.75
C ASP A 77 3.53 -3.33 12.24
N TYR A 78 3.50 -2.26 11.45
CA TYR A 78 3.30 -2.40 10.01
C TYR A 78 4.44 -3.18 9.37
N ASP A 79 4.07 -4.22 8.61
CA ASP A 79 5.02 -5.09 7.93
C ASP A 79 4.51 -5.35 6.51
N PRO A 80 5.24 -4.87 5.48
CA PRO A 80 4.84 -5.08 4.09
C PRO A 80 4.66 -6.55 3.72
N GLU A 81 5.43 -7.44 4.34
CA GLU A 81 5.33 -8.88 4.03
C GLU A 81 3.99 -9.45 4.46
N LYS A 82 3.45 -9.01 5.60
CA LYS A 82 2.13 -9.45 6.06
C LYS A 82 1.04 -9.00 5.10
N ILE A 83 1.17 -7.81 4.55
CA ILE A 83 0.21 -7.30 3.57
C ILE A 83 0.31 -8.11 2.28
N ASN A 84 1.52 -8.43 1.83
CA ASN A 84 1.72 -9.25 0.64
C ASN A 84 1.08 -10.64 0.80
N GLU A 85 1.17 -11.23 1.98
CA GLU A 85 0.54 -12.52 2.26
C GLU A 85 -0.98 -12.47 2.05
N ILE A 86 -1.62 -11.35 2.40
CA ILE A 86 -3.05 -11.17 2.20
C ILE A 86 -3.39 -11.00 0.72
N ILE A 87 -2.58 -10.22 -0.01
CA ILE A 87 -2.80 -9.93 -1.43
C ILE A 87 -2.67 -11.17 -2.29
N TYR A 88 -1.66 -11.98 -2.04
CA TYR A 88 -1.30 -13.13 -2.87
C TYR A 88 -1.73 -14.47 -2.29
N LYS A 89 -2.66 -14.46 -1.37
CA LYS A 89 -3.14 -15.64 -0.68
C LYS A 89 -4.06 -16.52 -1.56
#